data_a221e640df60af6acfadaf692b46b861
#
_entry.id   a221e640df60af6acfadaf692b46b861
#
_cell.length_a   1.000
_cell.length_b   1.000
_cell.length_c   1.000
_cell.angle_alpha   90.00
_cell.angle_beta   90.00
_cell.angle_gamma   90.00
#
_symmetry.space_group_name_H-M   'P 1'
#
loop_
_entity.id
_entity.type
_entity.pdbx_description
1 polymer ?
#
loop_
_entity_poly.entity_id
_entity_poly.type
_entity_poly.pdbx_seq_one_letter_code
_entity_poly.pdbx_strand_id
1 'polypeptide(L)'
;TTDFGDESFAQIAQAAMEFETDANVALSFFDDALVGADEAILEKLGQEPHLTSAIRQAKIKKAHYLGADVEKALTNLGEVFYSPQDIYTKMRAGDFAMADFEVDGKVYKNSFVTYENFYQNHENAEIREKSFRSFSEGLRKHQNAAAAAYLAQVKSEKLLADMKGYDSVFDYLLAEQEVDRSMFDRQIDLIMSEFAPVAQKYLKHVAKVNGLEKMTFA
;
A
#
# COMPACT_ATOMS: atom_id res chain seq x y z
N THR A 1 -4.74 -14.30 6.12
CA THR A 1 -4.24 -15.66 5.86
C THR A 1 -2.81 -15.77 6.35
N THR A 2 -2.52 -16.82 7.11
CA THR A 2 -1.17 -17.06 7.65
C THR A 2 -0.34 -18.02 6.80
N ASP A 3 -0.96 -18.70 5.86
CA ASP A 3 -0.31 -19.63 4.94
C ASP A 3 -0.84 -19.42 3.51
N PHE A 4 0.01 -18.85 2.66
CA PHE A 4 -0.30 -18.62 1.24
C PHE A 4 -0.12 -19.89 0.37
N GLY A 5 0.46 -20.95 0.93
CA GLY A 5 0.61 -22.25 0.27
C GLY A 5 -0.59 -23.17 0.46
N ASP A 6 -1.50 -22.83 1.36
CA ASP A 6 -2.71 -23.62 1.61
C ASP A 6 -3.86 -23.16 0.70
N GLU A 7 -4.26 -24.03 -0.22
CA GLU A 7 -5.31 -23.78 -1.19
C GLU A 7 -6.67 -23.47 -0.53
N SER A 8 -6.94 -24.02 0.66
CA SER A 8 -8.19 -23.75 1.38
C SER A 8 -8.30 -22.31 1.85
N PHE A 9 -7.20 -21.69 2.29
CA PHE A 9 -7.17 -20.28 2.65
C PHE A 9 -7.33 -19.37 1.43
N ALA A 10 -6.75 -19.76 0.28
CA ALA A 10 -6.93 -19.01 -0.97
C ALA A 10 -8.40 -19.03 -1.41
N GLN A 11 -9.08 -20.18 -1.32
CA GLN A 11 -10.50 -20.31 -1.65
C GLN A 11 -11.39 -19.48 -0.70
N ILE A 12 -11.12 -19.49 0.59
CA ILE A 12 -11.87 -18.67 1.57
C ILE A 12 -11.67 -17.18 1.30
N ALA A 13 -10.43 -16.76 1.02
CA ALA A 13 -10.15 -15.37 0.67
C ALA A 13 -10.88 -14.94 -0.60
N GLN A 14 -10.87 -15.79 -1.63
CA GLN A 14 -11.62 -15.54 -2.87
C GLN A 14 -13.12 -15.41 -2.64
N ALA A 15 -13.71 -16.34 -1.89
CA ALA A 15 -15.14 -16.29 -1.55
C ALA A 15 -15.52 -15.05 -0.75
N ALA A 16 -14.64 -14.59 0.15
CA ALA A 16 -14.83 -13.34 0.90
C ALA A 16 -14.81 -12.11 -0.02
N MET A 17 -13.89 -12.06 -0.98
CA MET A 17 -13.80 -10.96 -1.96
C MET A 17 -15.02 -10.93 -2.89
N GLU A 18 -15.50 -12.10 -3.35
CA GLU A 18 -16.73 -12.22 -4.15
C GLU A 18 -17.94 -11.72 -3.37
N PHE A 19 -18.09 -12.13 -2.11
CA PHE A 19 -19.15 -11.65 -1.23
C PHE A 19 -19.08 -10.13 -1.00
N GLU A 20 -17.89 -9.59 -0.78
CA GLU A 20 -17.69 -8.13 -0.63
C GLU A 20 -18.10 -7.39 -1.91
N THR A 21 -17.72 -7.90 -3.06
CA THR A 21 -18.09 -7.34 -4.36
C THR A 21 -19.60 -7.34 -4.56
N ASP A 22 -20.25 -8.48 -4.31
CA ASP A 22 -21.70 -8.61 -4.42
C ASP A 22 -22.44 -7.67 -3.44
N ALA A 23 -21.95 -7.56 -2.21
CA ALA A 23 -22.52 -6.66 -1.23
C ALA A 23 -22.37 -5.18 -1.65
N ASN A 24 -21.20 -4.79 -2.15
CA ASN A 24 -20.96 -3.44 -2.65
C ASN A 24 -21.84 -3.10 -3.85
N VAL A 25 -22.02 -4.05 -4.79
CA VAL A 25 -22.95 -3.87 -5.91
C VAL A 25 -24.39 -3.74 -5.42
N ALA A 26 -24.82 -4.57 -4.49
CA ALA A 26 -26.18 -4.51 -3.94
C ALA A 26 -26.47 -3.22 -3.17
N LEU A 27 -25.44 -2.62 -2.54
CA LEU A 27 -25.54 -1.39 -1.74
C LEU A 27 -25.23 -0.11 -2.55
N SER A 28 -24.78 -0.23 -3.80
CA SER A 28 -24.38 0.93 -4.62
C SER A 28 -25.49 1.97 -4.81
N PHE A 29 -26.78 1.54 -4.78
CA PHE A 29 -27.91 2.46 -4.84
C PHE A 29 -27.88 3.51 -3.72
N PHE A 30 -27.30 3.21 -2.57
CA PHE A 30 -27.22 4.15 -1.45
C PHE A 30 -26.22 5.27 -1.74
N ASP A 31 -25.08 4.94 -2.31
CA ASP A 31 -24.12 5.94 -2.77
C ASP A 31 -24.71 6.81 -3.88
N ASP A 32 -25.39 6.21 -4.86
CA ASP A 32 -26.09 6.95 -5.92
C ASP A 32 -27.16 7.90 -5.37
N ALA A 33 -27.94 7.45 -4.37
CA ALA A 33 -28.95 8.27 -3.72
C ALA A 33 -28.32 9.46 -2.96
N LEU A 34 -27.21 9.27 -2.26
CA LEU A 34 -26.48 10.33 -1.56
C LEU A 34 -25.86 11.33 -2.54
N VAL A 35 -25.20 10.83 -3.59
CA VAL A 35 -24.59 11.70 -4.63
C VAL A 35 -25.65 12.47 -5.39
N GLY A 36 -26.81 11.86 -5.66
CA GLY A 36 -27.96 12.49 -6.33
C GLY A 36 -28.80 13.44 -5.44
N ALA A 37 -28.60 13.42 -4.11
CA ALA A 37 -29.39 14.23 -3.18
C ALA A 37 -29.10 15.73 -3.34
N ASP A 38 -30.12 16.54 -3.08
CA ASP A 38 -29.99 18.01 -3.03
C ASP A 38 -29.03 18.42 -1.90
N GLU A 39 -28.26 19.50 -2.12
CA GLU A 39 -27.31 20.03 -1.13
C GLU A 39 -27.97 20.33 0.22
N ALA A 40 -29.19 20.88 0.22
CA ALA A 40 -29.94 21.15 1.45
C ALA A 40 -30.27 19.87 2.26
N ILE A 41 -30.48 18.74 1.58
CA ILE A 41 -30.70 17.46 2.22
C ILE A 41 -29.37 16.94 2.83
N LEU A 42 -28.28 17.02 2.08
CA LEU A 42 -26.96 16.64 2.57
C LEU A 42 -26.51 17.48 3.76
N GLU A 43 -26.76 18.79 3.73
CA GLU A 43 -26.48 19.67 4.86
C GLU A 43 -27.27 19.30 6.12
N LYS A 44 -28.55 19.00 5.97
CA LYS A 44 -29.41 18.58 7.07
C LYS A 44 -28.97 17.25 7.66
N LEU A 45 -28.67 16.26 6.81
CA LEU A 45 -28.18 14.95 7.25
C LEU A 45 -26.80 15.05 7.91
N GLY A 46 -25.94 15.95 7.43
CA GLY A 46 -24.61 16.18 7.99
C GLY A 46 -24.60 16.79 9.40
N GLN A 47 -25.73 17.31 9.88
CA GLN A 47 -25.89 17.79 11.26
C GLN A 47 -26.05 16.63 12.25
N GLU A 48 -26.43 15.44 11.78
CA GLU A 48 -26.51 14.26 12.61
C GLU A 48 -25.10 13.69 12.87
N PRO A 49 -24.64 13.63 14.15
CA PRO A 49 -23.24 13.30 14.46
C PRO A 49 -22.76 11.97 13.86
N HIS A 50 -23.63 10.96 13.80
CA HIS A 50 -23.29 9.66 13.23
C HIS A 50 -23.26 9.59 11.71
N LEU A 51 -23.79 10.62 11.02
CA LEU A 51 -23.78 10.72 9.55
C LEU A 51 -22.73 11.70 9.02
N THR A 52 -22.13 12.53 9.86
CA THR A 52 -21.22 13.62 9.44
C THR A 52 -20.10 13.13 8.50
N SER A 53 -19.45 12.01 8.82
CA SER A 53 -18.38 11.45 7.96
C SER A 53 -18.94 10.94 6.64
N ALA A 54 -20.05 10.18 6.66
CA ALA A 54 -20.67 9.66 5.44
C ALA A 54 -21.11 10.78 4.49
N ILE A 55 -21.71 11.85 5.03
CA ILE A 55 -22.13 12.99 4.21
C ILE A 55 -20.95 13.77 3.64
N ARG A 56 -19.87 13.95 4.40
CA ARG A 56 -18.64 14.57 3.90
C ARG A 56 -18.05 13.76 2.75
N GLN A 57 -17.97 12.46 2.89
CA GLN A 57 -17.54 11.54 1.84
C GLN A 57 -18.44 11.61 0.60
N ALA A 58 -19.76 11.64 0.79
CA ALA A 58 -20.73 11.78 -0.29
C ALA A 58 -20.54 13.09 -1.06
N LYS A 59 -20.24 14.20 -0.38
CA LYS A 59 -19.96 15.49 -1.03
C LYS A 59 -18.67 15.44 -1.87
N ILE A 60 -17.61 14.78 -1.37
CA ILE A 60 -16.38 14.57 -2.14
C ILE A 60 -16.68 13.73 -3.38
N LYS A 61 -17.36 12.60 -3.22
CA LYS A 61 -17.76 11.73 -4.33
C LYS A 61 -18.60 12.47 -5.36
N LYS A 62 -19.57 13.29 -4.91
CA LYS A 62 -20.46 14.08 -5.77
C LYS A 62 -19.70 15.03 -6.68
N ALA A 63 -18.65 15.67 -6.19
CA ALA A 63 -17.82 16.59 -6.96
C ALA A 63 -17.07 15.90 -8.13
N HIS A 64 -16.85 14.61 -8.03
CA HIS A 64 -16.09 13.78 -8.99
C HIS A 64 -16.91 12.64 -9.60
N TYR A 65 -18.24 12.75 -9.54
CA TYR A 65 -19.15 11.73 -10.03
C TYR A 65 -19.31 11.80 -11.56
N LEU A 66 -19.07 10.68 -12.23
CA LEU A 66 -19.08 10.59 -13.70
C LEU A 66 -20.43 10.14 -14.29
N GLY A 67 -21.42 9.91 -13.43
CA GLY A 67 -22.72 9.36 -13.83
C GLY A 67 -22.82 7.86 -13.61
N ALA A 68 -24.05 7.37 -13.35
CA ALA A 68 -24.31 6.01 -12.89
C ALA A 68 -23.71 4.92 -13.78
N ASP A 69 -23.81 5.06 -15.12
CA ASP A 69 -23.31 4.05 -16.05
C ASP A 69 -21.79 3.94 -16.02
N VAL A 70 -21.08 5.08 -15.91
CA VAL A 70 -19.62 5.10 -15.85
C VAL A 70 -19.13 4.58 -14.49
N GLU A 71 -19.74 5.00 -13.39
CA GLU A 71 -19.38 4.52 -12.05
C GLU A 71 -19.61 3.01 -11.92
N LYS A 72 -20.70 2.50 -12.47
CA LYS A 72 -20.96 1.05 -12.53
C LYS A 72 -19.90 0.31 -13.38
N ALA A 73 -19.50 0.87 -14.50
CA ALA A 73 -18.43 0.28 -15.32
C ALA A 73 -17.09 0.27 -14.56
N LEU A 74 -16.74 1.35 -13.88
CA LEU A 74 -15.52 1.44 -13.04
C LEU A 74 -15.55 0.44 -11.88
N THR A 75 -16.72 0.28 -11.23
CA THR A 75 -16.89 -0.72 -10.17
C THR A 75 -16.66 -2.13 -10.68
N ASN A 76 -17.22 -2.47 -11.85
CA ASN A 76 -17.01 -3.78 -12.47
C ASN A 76 -15.55 -4.02 -12.90
N LEU A 77 -14.77 -2.97 -13.14
CA LEU A 77 -13.35 -3.04 -13.46
C LEU A 77 -12.45 -3.04 -12.20
N GLY A 78 -13.03 -2.95 -11.01
CA GLY A 78 -12.29 -2.84 -9.74
C GLY A 78 -11.24 -3.92 -9.56
N GLU A 79 -11.55 -5.19 -9.84
CA GLU A 79 -10.58 -6.29 -9.76
C GLU A 79 -9.42 -6.12 -10.76
N VAL A 80 -9.70 -5.57 -11.94
CA VAL A 80 -8.66 -5.31 -12.95
C VAL A 80 -7.72 -4.20 -12.46
N PHE A 81 -8.26 -3.15 -11.86
CA PHE A 81 -7.45 -2.06 -11.28
C PHE A 81 -6.65 -2.52 -10.07
N TYR A 82 -7.16 -3.48 -9.29
CA TYR A 82 -6.45 -4.05 -8.14
C TYR A 82 -5.39 -5.10 -8.55
N SER A 83 -5.49 -5.68 -9.74
CA SER A 83 -4.62 -6.79 -10.18
C SER A 83 -3.11 -6.50 -10.09
N PRO A 84 -2.58 -5.29 -10.33
CA PRO A 84 -1.16 -5.01 -10.15
C PRO A 84 -0.69 -5.19 -8.70
N GLN A 85 -1.50 -4.77 -7.74
CA GLN A 85 -1.23 -4.95 -6.31
C GLN A 85 -1.29 -6.44 -5.92
N ASP A 86 -2.26 -7.18 -6.45
CA ASP A 86 -2.40 -8.62 -6.21
C ASP A 86 -1.21 -9.41 -6.78
N ILE A 87 -0.76 -9.08 -8.01
CA ILE A 87 0.43 -9.67 -8.62
C ILE A 87 1.65 -9.46 -7.74
N TYR A 88 1.88 -8.22 -7.25
CA TYR A 88 3.01 -7.93 -6.37
C TYR A 88 2.90 -8.71 -5.06
N THR A 89 1.72 -8.78 -4.47
CA THR A 89 1.48 -9.49 -3.20
C THR A 89 1.74 -10.99 -3.33
N LYS A 90 1.24 -11.62 -4.39
CA LYS A 90 1.47 -13.04 -4.68
C LYS A 90 2.94 -13.34 -4.96
N MET A 91 3.59 -12.50 -5.76
CA MET A 91 5.02 -12.61 -6.03
C MET A 91 5.86 -12.49 -4.75
N ARG A 92 5.54 -11.52 -3.89
CA ARG A 92 6.21 -11.33 -2.60
C ARG A 92 6.02 -12.52 -1.65
N ALA A 93 4.83 -13.08 -1.62
CA ALA A 93 4.47 -14.16 -0.70
C ALA A 93 4.92 -15.54 -1.16
N GLY A 94 4.92 -15.80 -2.48
CA GLY A 94 5.16 -17.14 -3.03
C GLY A 94 6.46 -17.29 -3.81
N ASP A 95 6.87 -16.25 -4.58
CA ASP A 95 7.95 -16.40 -5.55
C ASP A 95 9.30 -15.90 -5.04
N PHE A 96 9.33 -15.00 -4.03
CA PHE A 96 10.57 -14.47 -3.49
C PHE A 96 11.35 -15.55 -2.73
N ALA A 97 12.16 -16.30 -3.48
CA ALA A 97 13.06 -17.32 -2.92
C ALA A 97 14.47 -16.75 -2.75
N MET A 98 14.95 -16.72 -1.51
CA MET A 98 16.31 -16.35 -1.15
C MET A 98 17.17 -17.62 -1.06
N ALA A 99 18.42 -17.54 -1.53
CA ALA A 99 19.36 -18.65 -1.38
C ALA A 99 19.77 -18.81 0.09
N ASP A 100 19.98 -20.06 0.51
CA ASP A 100 20.65 -20.33 1.78
C ASP A 100 22.08 -19.79 1.73
N PHE A 101 22.64 -19.44 2.88
CA PHE A 101 24.02 -18.98 2.99
C PHE A 101 24.75 -19.71 4.15
N GLU A 102 26.07 -19.71 4.11
CA GLU A 102 26.89 -20.42 5.10
C GLU A 102 27.83 -19.46 5.83
N VAL A 103 27.89 -19.56 7.16
CA VAL A 103 28.88 -18.90 8.01
C VAL A 103 29.41 -19.89 9.01
N ASP A 104 30.74 -19.96 9.14
CA ASP A 104 31.49 -20.88 10.04
C ASP A 104 31.06 -22.36 9.92
N GLY A 105 30.81 -22.84 8.69
CA GLY A 105 30.38 -24.22 8.44
C GLY A 105 28.91 -24.49 8.77
N LYS A 106 28.13 -23.49 9.18
CA LYS A 106 26.71 -23.61 9.46
C LYS A 106 25.89 -22.99 8.36
N VAL A 107 24.91 -23.75 7.85
CA VAL A 107 23.96 -23.28 6.83
C VAL A 107 22.78 -22.54 7.49
N TYR A 108 22.46 -21.37 6.96
CA TYR A 108 21.36 -20.52 7.38
C TYR A 108 20.31 -20.45 6.27
N LYS A 109 19.08 -20.79 6.61
CA LYS A 109 17.92 -20.62 5.74
C LYS A 109 17.55 -19.15 5.64
N ASN A 110 17.41 -18.62 4.41
CA ASN A 110 17.01 -17.24 4.22
C ASN A 110 15.63 -17.13 3.57
N SER A 111 14.89 -16.10 3.99
CA SER A 111 13.60 -15.73 3.43
C SER A 111 13.37 -14.23 3.69
N PHE A 112 12.32 -13.67 3.12
CA PHE A 112 11.91 -12.29 3.41
C PHE A 112 11.74 -12.07 4.92
N VAL A 113 11.01 -12.97 5.58
CA VAL A 113 10.70 -12.89 7.01
C VAL A 113 11.93 -13.09 7.88
N THR A 114 12.77 -14.08 7.57
CA THR A 114 13.97 -14.36 8.38
C THR A 114 15.01 -13.25 8.26
N TYR A 115 15.16 -12.66 7.08
CA TYR A 115 16.05 -11.51 6.91
C TYR A 115 15.57 -10.30 7.75
N GLU A 116 14.33 -9.89 7.59
CA GLU A 116 13.81 -8.68 8.27
C GLU A 116 13.73 -8.82 9.79
N ASN A 117 13.34 -10.00 10.29
CA ASN A 117 13.12 -10.17 11.74
C ASN A 117 14.36 -10.62 12.51
N PHE A 118 15.34 -11.26 11.86
CA PHE A 118 16.46 -11.87 12.57
C PHE A 118 17.81 -11.45 12.03
N TYR A 119 18.07 -11.56 10.71
CA TYR A 119 19.44 -11.45 10.21
C TYR A 119 19.91 -10.01 10.01
N GLN A 120 19.04 -9.08 9.65
CA GLN A 120 19.43 -7.68 9.46
C GLN A 120 20.00 -7.01 10.73
N ASN A 121 19.62 -7.52 11.91
CA ASN A 121 20.09 -7.03 13.21
C ASN A 121 20.92 -8.06 13.97
N HIS A 122 21.44 -9.08 13.29
CA HIS A 122 22.23 -10.13 13.94
C HIS A 122 23.57 -9.59 14.46
N GLU A 123 24.03 -10.08 15.62
CA GLU A 123 25.29 -9.63 16.23
C GLU A 123 26.51 -9.89 15.32
N ASN A 124 26.56 -11.05 14.65
CA ASN A 124 27.63 -11.40 13.72
C ASN A 124 27.47 -10.63 12.40
N ALA A 125 28.47 -9.80 12.06
CA ALA A 125 28.48 -8.98 10.86
C ALA A 125 28.48 -9.82 9.55
N GLU A 126 29.13 -10.97 9.56
CA GLU A 126 29.16 -11.84 8.37
C GLU A 126 27.79 -12.43 8.06
N ILE A 127 26.99 -12.76 9.08
CA ILE A 127 25.61 -13.21 8.92
C ILE A 127 24.78 -12.06 8.33
N ARG A 128 24.92 -10.83 8.83
CA ARG A 128 24.21 -9.66 8.26
C ARG A 128 24.55 -9.47 6.79
N GLU A 129 25.84 -9.46 6.44
CA GLU A 129 26.28 -9.22 5.08
C GLU A 129 25.80 -10.32 4.11
N LYS A 130 26.02 -11.59 4.46
CA LYS A 130 25.65 -12.73 3.59
C LYS A 130 24.15 -12.84 3.42
N SER A 131 23.37 -12.61 4.49
CA SER A 131 21.92 -12.62 4.43
C SER A 131 21.39 -11.47 3.55
N PHE A 132 21.97 -10.26 3.65
CA PHE A 132 21.61 -9.12 2.82
C PHE A 132 21.92 -9.36 1.33
N ARG A 133 23.05 -9.97 1.02
CA ARG A 133 23.41 -10.33 -0.37
C ARG A 133 22.41 -11.33 -0.94
N SER A 134 22.15 -12.41 -0.23
CA SER A 134 21.16 -13.42 -0.64
C SER A 134 19.76 -12.81 -0.81
N PHE A 135 19.34 -11.95 0.13
CA PHE A 135 18.07 -11.22 0.08
C PHE A 135 18.00 -10.32 -1.17
N SER A 136 19.02 -9.49 -1.38
CA SER A 136 19.07 -8.56 -2.51
C SER A 136 19.10 -9.31 -3.87
N GLU A 137 19.83 -10.42 -3.97
CA GLU A 137 19.88 -11.25 -5.18
C GLU A 137 18.54 -11.93 -5.44
N GLY A 138 17.85 -12.39 -4.40
CA GLY A 138 16.49 -12.93 -4.49
C GLY A 138 15.50 -11.90 -5.05
N LEU A 139 15.50 -10.68 -4.51
CA LEU A 139 14.64 -9.59 -4.99
C LEU A 139 14.94 -9.20 -6.44
N ARG A 140 16.21 -9.14 -6.83
CA ARG A 140 16.62 -8.76 -8.20
C ARG A 140 16.07 -9.69 -9.28
N LYS A 141 15.84 -10.97 -8.97
CA LYS A 141 15.26 -11.93 -9.92
C LYS A 141 13.86 -11.50 -10.39
N HIS A 142 13.13 -10.77 -9.55
CA HIS A 142 11.76 -10.35 -9.81
C HIS A 142 11.63 -8.85 -10.12
N GLN A 143 12.75 -8.14 -10.24
CA GLN A 143 12.78 -6.68 -10.41
C GLN A 143 11.92 -6.19 -11.58
N ASN A 144 11.99 -6.87 -12.74
CA ASN A 144 11.25 -6.44 -13.92
C ASN A 144 9.75 -6.66 -13.76
N ALA A 145 9.33 -7.77 -13.16
CA ALA A 145 7.92 -8.05 -12.89
C ALA A 145 7.35 -7.07 -11.85
N ALA A 146 8.09 -6.81 -10.76
CA ALA A 146 7.70 -5.82 -9.75
C ALA A 146 7.59 -4.41 -10.35
N ALA A 147 8.55 -4.00 -11.18
CA ALA A 147 8.50 -2.72 -11.87
C ALA A 147 7.31 -2.60 -12.83
N ALA A 148 6.98 -3.68 -13.55
CA ALA A 148 5.83 -3.69 -14.46
C ALA A 148 4.50 -3.57 -13.69
N ALA A 149 4.35 -4.31 -12.59
CA ALA A 149 3.18 -4.23 -11.72
C ALA A 149 3.04 -2.82 -11.12
N TYR A 150 4.12 -2.25 -10.59
CA TYR A 150 4.13 -0.88 -10.07
C TYR A 150 3.74 0.16 -11.11
N LEU A 151 4.30 0.08 -12.31
CA LEU A 151 3.95 1.00 -13.41
C LEU A 151 2.50 0.85 -13.87
N ALA A 152 1.95 -0.37 -13.84
CA ALA A 152 0.55 -0.59 -14.14
C ALA A 152 -0.35 0.08 -13.08
N GLN A 153 -0.03 -0.06 -11.79
CA GLN A 153 -0.73 0.62 -10.71
C GLN A 153 -0.73 2.13 -10.87
N VAL A 154 0.45 2.73 -11.06
CA VAL A 154 0.58 4.19 -11.24
C VAL A 154 -0.21 4.71 -12.45
N LYS A 155 -0.22 3.94 -13.56
CA LYS A 155 -0.99 4.31 -14.75
C LYS A 155 -2.50 4.21 -14.51
N SER A 156 -2.96 3.19 -13.79
CA SER A 156 -4.37 3.03 -13.44
C SER A 156 -4.87 4.17 -12.56
N GLU A 157 -4.12 4.49 -11.51
CA GLU A 157 -4.45 5.59 -10.59
C GLU A 157 -4.46 6.94 -11.31
N LYS A 158 -3.46 7.18 -12.18
CA LYS A 158 -3.43 8.40 -12.98
C LYS A 158 -4.64 8.49 -13.91
N LEU A 159 -4.99 7.41 -14.59
CA LEU A 159 -6.14 7.40 -15.48
C LEU A 159 -7.44 7.69 -14.72
N LEU A 160 -7.62 7.06 -13.55
CA LEU A 160 -8.79 7.30 -12.70
C LEU A 160 -8.85 8.75 -12.18
N ALA A 161 -7.72 9.31 -11.76
CA ALA A 161 -7.63 10.71 -11.35
C ALA A 161 -8.03 11.67 -12.49
N ASP A 162 -7.46 11.45 -13.68
CA ASP A 162 -7.75 12.26 -14.88
C ASP A 162 -9.23 12.13 -15.28
N MET A 163 -9.80 10.90 -15.29
CA MET A 163 -11.21 10.67 -15.62
C MET A 163 -12.15 11.34 -14.63
N LYS A 164 -11.84 11.27 -13.34
CA LYS A 164 -12.65 11.85 -12.26
C LYS A 164 -12.44 13.36 -12.08
N GLY A 165 -11.57 13.98 -12.89
CA GLY A 165 -11.34 15.41 -12.89
C GLY A 165 -10.58 15.94 -11.67
N TYR A 166 -9.72 15.14 -11.08
CA TYR A 166 -8.80 15.61 -10.04
C TYR A 166 -7.61 16.34 -10.67
N ASP A 167 -7.09 17.35 -9.99
CA ASP A 167 -5.94 18.13 -10.46
C ASP A 167 -4.65 17.30 -10.51
N SER A 168 -4.55 16.30 -9.63
CA SER A 168 -3.40 15.37 -9.61
C SER A 168 -3.79 13.99 -9.04
N VAL A 169 -2.93 13.00 -9.28
CA VAL A 169 -3.04 11.67 -8.64
C VAL A 169 -3.00 11.78 -7.12
N PHE A 170 -2.22 12.72 -6.57
CA PHE A 170 -2.17 12.94 -5.12
C PHE A 170 -3.52 13.40 -4.57
N ASP A 171 -4.18 14.33 -5.25
CA ASP A 171 -5.50 14.81 -4.81
C ASP A 171 -6.53 13.68 -4.87
N TYR A 172 -6.48 12.85 -5.89
CA TYR A 172 -7.31 11.64 -5.99
C TYR A 172 -7.07 10.67 -4.82
N LEU A 173 -5.80 10.29 -4.56
CA LEU A 173 -5.45 9.33 -3.51
C LEU A 173 -5.69 9.87 -2.09
N LEU A 174 -5.53 11.18 -1.89
CA LEU A 174 -5.75 11.83 -0.60
C LEU A 174 -7.23 12.07 -0.31
N ALA A 175 -8.07 12.20 -1.33
CA ALA A 175 -9.51 12.44 -1.16
C ALA A 175 -10.20 11.34 -0.36
N GLU A 176 -9.85 10.07 -0.59
CA GLU A 176 -10.39 8.94 0.17
C GLU A 176 -9.97 8.95 1.65
N GLN A 177 -8.83 9.57 1.95
CA GLN A 177 -8.30 9.73 3.30
C GLN A 177 -8.78 11.02 3.98
N GLU A 178 -9.55 11.84 3.28
CA GLU A 178 -9.98 13.18 3.71
C GLU A 178 -8.80 14.09 4.11
N VAL A 179 -7.66 13.93 3.44
CA VAL A 179 -6.44 14.72 3.64
C VAL A 179 -6.26 15.65 2.47
N ASP A 180 -6.12 16.95 2.74
CA ASP A 180 -5.77 17.90 1.69
C ASP A 180 -4.27 17.91 1.37
N ARG A 181 -3.92 18.40 0.19
CA ARG A 181 -2.55 18.46 -0.29
C ARG A 181 -1.65 19.28 0.63
N SER A 182 -2.16 20.34 1.22
CA SER A 182 -1.39 21.22 2.11
C SER A 182 -1.01 20.52 3.41
N MET A 183 -1.90 19.70 3.95
CA MET A 183 -1.62 18.86 5.11
C MET A 183 -0.57 17.80 4.79
N PHE A 184 -0.68 17.14 3.64
CA PHE A 184 0.28 16.14 3.18
C PHE A 184 1.69 16.74 3.00
N ASP A 185 1.81 17.85 2.26
CA ASP A 185 3.08 18.53 2.02
C ASP A 185 3.71 19.02 3.33
N ARG A 186 2.91 19.58 4.24
CA ARG A 186 3.38 20.00 5.57
C ARG A 186 3.94 18.84 6.40
N GLN A 187 3.34 17.64 6.32
CA GLN A 187 3.87 16.46 7.01
C GLN A 187 5.25 16.09 6.46
N ILE A 188 5.42 16.09 5.14
CA ILE A 188 6.71 15.80 4.50
C ILE A 188 7.74 16.85 4.89
N ASP A 189 7.39 18.13 4.84
CA ASP A 189 8.29 19.23 5.21
C ASP A 189 8.75 19.10 6.66
N LEU A 190 7.85 18.78 7.60
CA LEU A 190 8.19 18.56 9.00
C LEU A 190 9.09 17.33 9.18
N ILE A 191 8.83 16.24 8.49
CA ILE A 191 9.70 15.06 8.54
C ILE A 191 11.10 15.41 8.03
N MET A 192 11.20 16.12 6.93
CA MET A 192 12.49 16.46 6.32
C MET A 192 13.24 17.53 7.09
N SER A 193 12.56 18.56 7.61
CA SER A 193 13.21 19.67 8.31
C SER A 193 13.52 19.38 9.78
N GLU A 194 12.60 18.73 10.49
CA GLU A 194 12.70 18.55 11.94
C GLU A 194 13.13 17.14 12.32
N PHE A 195 12.51 16.11 11.74
CA PHE A 195 12.77 14.73 12.13
C PHE A 195 14.07 14.17 11.51
N ALA A 196 14.34 14.42 10.23
CA ALA A 196 15.52 13.88 9.54
C ALA A 196 16.85 14.29 10.22
N PRO A 197 17.06 15.53 10.70
CA PRO A 197 18.25 15.89 11.47
C PRO A 197 18.40 15.12 12.79
N VAL A 198 17.27 14.82 13.47
CA VAL A 198 17.28 14.03 14.72
C VAL A 198 17.63 12.57 14.39
N ALA A 199 17.02 11.99 13.36
CA ALA A 199 17.33 10.64 12.89
C ALA A 199 18.81 10.50 12.50
N GLN A 200 19.38 11.50 11.80
CA GLN A 200 20.81 11.51 11.48
C GLN A 200 21.72 11.54 12.73
N LYS A 201 21.36 12.32 13.75
CA LYS A 201 22.11 12.33 15.01
C LYS A 201 22.03 10.98 15.72
N TYR A 202 20.85 10.38 15.74
CA TYR A 202 20.63 9.05 16.30
C TYR A 202 21.48 7.99 15.58
N LEU A 203 21.44 7.94 14.25
CA LEU A 203 22.22 7.00 13.46
C LEU A 203 23.73 7.17 13.66
N LYS A 204 24.23 8.42 13.75
CA LYS A 204 25.64 8.69 14.07
C LYS A 204 26.01 8.19 15.47
N HIS A 205 25.12 8.35 16.44
CA HIS A 205 25.32 7.82 17.80
C HIS A 205 25.39 6.29 17.79
N VAL A 206 24.45 5.63 17.12
CA VAL A 206 24.43 4.16 16.98
C VAL A 206 25.70 3.65 16.32
N ALA A 207 26.14 4.27 15.22
CA ALA A 207 27.39 3.92 14.55
C ALA A 207 28.59 4.04 15.51
N LYS A 208 28.69 5.14 16.26
CA LYS A 208 29.79 5.37 17.23
C LYS A 208 29.80 4.32 18.34
N VAL A 209 28.64 4.01 18.94
CA VAL A 209 28.53 3.04 20.04
C VAL A 209 28.92 1.63 19.57
N ASN A 210 28.60 1.28 18.33
CA ASN A 210 28.90 -0.04 17.75
C ASN A 210 30.24 -0.08 16.99
N GLY A 211 31.04 0.99 17.00
CA GLY A 211 32.32 1.02 16.31
C GLY A 211 32.25 0.92 14.78
N LEU A 212 31.13 1.34 14.20
CA LEU A 212 30.89 1.27 12.75
C LEU A 212 31.40 2.53 12.07
N GLU A 213 32.19 2.38 11.00
CA GLU A 213 32.60 3.52 10.16
C GLU A 213 31.45 4.08 9.34
N LYS A 214 30.53 3.19 8.90
CA LYS A 214 29.40 3.53 8.07
C LYS A 214 28.18 2.67 8.44
N MET A 215 27.03 3.33 8.55
CA MET A 215 25.74 2.62 8.66
C MET A 215 25.29 2.17 7.29
N THR A 216 25.02 0.88 7.14
CA THR A 216 24.46 0.24 5.93
C THR A 216 23.37 -0.72 6.33
N PHE A 217 22.65 -1.28 5.34
CA PHE A 217 21.70 -2.37 5.56
C PHE A 217 22.38 -3.76 5.66
N ALA A 218 23.70 -3.82 5.54
CA ALA A 218 24.51 -5.05 5.64
C ALA A 218 25.34 -5.08 6.92
#